data_165a661e4f4406fc58d66e5f91d74178
#
_entry.id   165a661e4f4406fc58d66e5f91d74178
#
_cell.length_a   1.000
_cell.length_b   1.000
_cell.length_c   1.000
_cell.angle_alpha   90.00
_cell.angle_beta   90.00
_cell.angle_gamma   90.00
#
_symmetry.space_group_name_H-M   'P 1'
#
loop_
_entity.id
_entity.type
_entity.pdbx_description
1 polymer ?
#
loop_
_entity_poly.entity_id
_entity_poly.type
_entity_poly.pdbx_seq_one_letter_code
_entity_poly.pdbx_strand_id
1 'polypeptide(L)'
;MPATPAPLWLRLGAAVYDLFPLIALWMLTAALFLFAACGSVDVAHFPFAYHFALQLALFAVTAAYFVVSWTRGGQTIGMRAWKLRVVDAHGATLPWPRALFRFAAAIVSLAAIGLGFVWCLVDRDRRAWHDIAAKSVLVRLQ
;
A
#
# COMPACT_ATOMS: atom_id res chain seq x y z
N MET A 1 -17.23 15.64 -13.72
CA MET A 1 -16.75 14.85 -14.87
C MET A 1 -16.65 13.39 -14.44
N PRO A 2 -17.10 12.42 -15.21
CA PRO A 2 -17.07 11.02 -14.79
C PRO A 2 -15.63 10.55 -14.66
N ALA A 3 -15.24 10.18 -13.44
CA ALA A 3 -13.94 9.59 -13.16
C ALA A 3 -13.88 8.19 -13.79
N THR A 4 -12.92 7.95 -14.66
CA THR A 4 -12.75 6.66 -15.34
C THR A 4 -11.98 5.68 -14.45
N PRO A 5 -12.39 4.39 -14.36
CA PRO A 5 -11.64 3.38 -13.65
C PRO A 5 -10.21 3.26 -14.20
N ALA A 6 -9.23 3.18 -13.31
CA ALA A 6 -7.83 3.11 -13.69
C ALA A 6 -7.47 1.74 -14.29
N PRO A 7 -6.84 1.68 -15.48
CA PRO A 7 -6.36 0.44 -16.07
C PRO A 7 -5.19 -0.15 -15.26
N LEU A 8 -4.92 -1.45 -15.42
CA LEU A 8 -3.91 -2.20 -14.66
C LEU A 8 -2.51 -1.59 -14.74
N TRP A 9 -2.07 -1.14 -15.91
CA TRP A 9 -0.73 -0.59 -16.10
C TRP A 9 -0.48 0.69 -15.28
N LEU A 10 -1.49 1.56 -15.11
CA LEU A 10 -1.40 2.73 -14.24
C LEU A 10 -1.29 2.33 -12.76
N ARG A 11 -1.99 1.26 -12.35
CA ARG A 11 -1.91 0.70 -10.99
C ARG A 11 -0.51 0.17 -10.70
N LEU A 12 0.06 -0.57 -11.64
CA LEU A 12 1.42 -1.09 -11.53
C LEU A 12 2.46 0.04 -11.54
N GLY A 13 2.31 1.03 -12.42
CA GLY A 13 3.16 2.22 -12.43
C GLY A 13 3.16 2.95 -11.09
N ALA A 14 1.98 3.19 -10.52
CA ALA A 14 1.86 3.80 -9.19
C ALA A 14 2.51 2.95 -8.09
N ALA A 15 2.33 1.63 -8.12
CA ALA A 15 2.93 0.71 -7.15
C ALA A 15 4.47 0.73 -7.22
N VAL A 16 5.05 0.79 -8.43
CA VAL A 16 6.50 0.93 -8.61
C VAL A 16 7.00 2.26 -8.04
N TYR A 17 6.28 3.35 -8.26
CA TYR A 17 6.63 4.65 -7.70
C TYR A 17 6.51 4.68 -6.16
N ASP A 18 5.58 3.92 -5.58
CA ASP A 18 5.43 3.81 -4.13
C ASP A 18 6.59 3.04 -3.47
N LEU A 19 7.38 2.28 -4.23
CA LEU A 19 8.58 1.63 -3.68
C LEU A 19 9.62 2.65 -3.19
N PHE A 20 9.76 3.82 -3.83
CA PHE A 20 10.73 4.82 -3.41
C PHE A 20 10.49 5.33 -1.98
N PRO A 21 9.31 5.86 -1.62
CA PRO A 21 9.03 6.27 -0.26
C PRO A 21 9.02 5.09 0.72
N LEU A 22 8.60 3.89 0.30
CA LEU A 22 8.63 2.71 1.16
C LEU A 22 10.06 2.29 1.50
N ILE A 23 10.97 2.25 0.54
CA ILE A 23 12.39 1.94 0.77
C ILE A 23 12.99 2.96 1.75
N ALA A 24 12.72 4.26 1.57
CA ALA A 24 13.19 5.29 2.48
C ALA A 24 12.66 5.10 3.91
N LEU A 25 11.38 4.76 4.07
CA LEU A 25 10.77 4.46 5.36
C LEU A 25 11.35 3.19 5.99
N TRP A 26 11.60 2.16 5.22
CA TRP A 26 12.21 0.91 5.69
C TRP A 26 13.66 1.13 6.13
N MET A 27 14.44 1.89 5.36
CA MET A 27 15.81 2.26 5.73
C MET A 27 15.84 3.06 7.04
N LEU A 28 14.95 4.05 7.18
CA LEU A 28 14.83 4.83 8.41
C LEU A 28 14.45 3.94 9.60
N THR A 29 13.46 3.06 9.43
CA THR A 29 13.02 2.13 10.47
C THR A 29 14.16 1.20 10.89
N ALA A 30 14.89 0.62 9.92
CA ALA A 30 16.02 -0.26 10.19
C ALA A 30 17.16 0.49 10.90
N ALA A 31 17.45 1.72 10.48
CA ALA A 31 18.46 2.57 11.13
C ALA A 31 18.10 2.90 12.58
N LEU A 32 16.83 3.19 12.87
CA LEU A 32 16.35 3.43 14.24
C LEU A 32 16.48 2.17 15.11
N PHE A 33 16.16 0.99 14.57
CA PHE A 33 16.33 -0.28 15.26
C PHE A 33 17.81 -0.57 15.55
N LEU A 34 18.70 -0.33 14.59
CA LEU A 34 20.13 -0.52 14.76
C LEU A 34 20.70 0.46 15.80
N PHE A 35 20.27 1.71 15.78
CA PHE A 35 20.66 2.70 16.76
C PHE A 35 20.19 2.33 18.18
N ALA A 36 18.94 1.84 18.31
CA ALA A 36 18.39 1.36 19.59
C ALA A 36 19.14 0.14 20.13
N ALA A 37 19.74 -0.68 19.25
CA ALA A 37 20.61 -1.81 19.60
C ALA A 37 22.07 -1.41 19.92
N CYS A 38 22.31 -0.14 20.27
CA CYS A 38 23.64 0.42 20.59
C CYS A 38 24.65 0.44 19.43
N GLY A 39 24.16 0.54 18.19
CA GLY A 39 25.03 0.69 17.01
C GLY A 39 25.88 -0.55 16.67
N SER A 40 25.56 -1.71 17.25
CA SER A 40 26.22 -2.97 16.92
C SER A 40 25.96 -3.31 15.44
N VAL A 41 27.04 -3.50 14.68
CA VAL A 41 26.95 -3.81 13.23
C VAL A 41 26.76 -5.31 12.99
N ASP A 42 26.93 -6.15 14.00
CA ASP A 42 26.83 -7.60 13.88
C ASP A 42 25.39 -8.08 14.05
N VAL A 43 24.60 -7.83 13.00
CA VAL A 43 23.17 -8.16 12.94
C VAL A 43 22.94 -9.68 13.00
N ALA A 44 23.92 -10.49 12.60
CA ALA A 44 23.81 -11.96 12.57
C ALA A 44 23.68 -12.57 13.98
N HIS A 45 24.17 -11.89 15.00
CA HIS A 45 24.13 -12.35 16.39
C HIS A 45 22.98 -11.76 17.21
N PHE A 46 22.10 -10.96 16.59
CA PHE A 46 20.92 -10.45 17.30
C PHE A 46 19.91 -11.57 17.60
N PRO A 47 19.26 -11.52 18.78
CA PRO A 47 18.26 -12.52 19.15
C PRO A 47 17.08 -12.52 18.19
N PHE A 48 16.41 -13.66 18.05
CA PHE A 48 15.20 -13.82 17.21
C PHE A 48 14.15 -12.72 17.48
N ALA A 49 13.98 -12.32 18.75
CA ALA A 49 13.06 -11.27 19.14
C ALA A 49 13.34 -9.92 18.43
N TYR A 50 14.61 -9.57 18.21
CA TYR A 50 14.98 -8.36 17.48
C TYR A 50 14.53 -8.41 16.02
N HIS A 51 14.82 -9.52 15.34
CA HIS A 51 14.43 -9.70 13.93
C HIS A 51 12.90 -9.69 13.76
N PHE A 52 12.20 -10.35 14.69
CA PHE A 52 10.76 -10.37 14.68
C PHE A 52 10.15 -8.98 14.93
N ALA A 53 10.68 -8.23 15.90
CA ALA A 53 10.25 -6.86 16.17
C ALA A 53 10.52 -5.92 15.00
N LEU A 54 11.68 -6.05 14.35
CA LEU A 54 12.00 -5.28 13.15
C LEU A 54 11.03 -5.59 11.99
N GLN A 55 10.73 -6.87 11.74
CA GLN A 55 9.78 -7.26 10.70
C GLN A 55 8.39 -6.70 10.98
N LEU A 56 7.95 -6.75 12.24
CA LEU A 56 6.66 -6.18 12.67
C LEU A 56 6.64 -4.65 12.47
N ALA A 57 7.73 -3.97 12.80
CA ALA A 57 7.85 -2.52 12.60
C ALA A 57 7.83 -2.15 11.10
N LEU A 58 8.55 -2.87 10.25
CA LEU A 58 8.53 -2.67 8.80
C LEU A 58 7.13 -2.87 8.21
N PHE A 59 6.44 -3.92 8.66
CA PHE A 59 5.06 -4.18 8.26
C PHE A 59 4.11 -3.07 8.73
N ALA A 60 4.22 -2.64 9.99
CA ALA A 60 3.39 -1.57 10.55
C ALA A 60 3.59 -0.22 9.83
N VAL A 61 4.84 0.12 9.52
CA VAL A 61 5.18 1.34 8.76
C VAL A 61 4.60 1.26 7.34
N THR A 62 4.67 0.11 6.69
CA THR A 62 4.07 -0.10 5.36
C THR A 62 2.56 0.06 5.41
N ALA A 63 1.90 -0.58 6.38
CA ALA A 63 0.46 -0.46 6.59
C ALA A 63 0.05 1.00 6.86
N ALA A 64 0.79 1.69 7.75
CA ALA A 64 0.55 3.09 8.07
C ALA A 64 0.68 3.99 6.82
N TYR A 65 1.71 3.79 6.00
CA TYR A 65 1.91 4.54 4.76
C TYR A 65 0.69 4.46 3.85
N PHE A 66 0.20 3.26 3.56
CA PHE A 66 -0.95 3.08 2.67
C PHE A 66 -2.26 3.55 3.31
N VAL A 67 -2.54 3.13 4.55
CA VAL A 67 -3.80 3.46 5.23
C VAL A 67 -3.94 4.97 5.41
N VAL A 68 -2.90 5.64 5.91
CA VAL A 68 -2.91 7.11 6.08
C VAL A 68 -3.06 7.83 4.75
N SER A 69 -2.38 7.36 3.70
CA SER A 69 -2.48 7.94 2.36
C SER A 69 -3.90 7.84 1.79
N TRP A 70 -4.55 6.71 1.96
CA TRP A 70 -5.93 6.51 1.45
C TRP A 70 -6.99 7.20 2.28
N THR A 71 -6.78 7.35 3.60
CA THR A 71 -7.76 8.04 4.47
C THR A 71 -7.67 9.55 4.35
N ARG A 72 -6.46 10.13 4.29
CA ARG A 72 -6.28 11.59 4.27
C ARG A 72 -6.46 12.21 2.89
N GLY A 73 -5.98 11.56 1.84
CA GLY A 73 -5.97 12.14 0.49
C GLY A 73 -6.55 11.23 -0.59
N GLY A 74 -6.81 9.97 -0.27
CA GLY A 74 -7.19 8.96 -1.27
C GLY A 74 -6.06 8.60 -2.23
N GLN A 75 -4.83 9.08 -1.99
CA GLN A 75 -3.71 8.95 -2.90
C GLN A 75 -2.41 8.68 -2.14
N THR A 76 -1.65 7.69 -2.60
CA THR A 76 -0.24 7.52 -2.24
C THR A 76 0.64 8.47 -3.08
N ILE A 77 1.93 8.53 -2.79
CA ILE A 77 2.89 9.33 -3.58
C ILE A 77 2.92 8.82 -5.02
N GLY A 78 2.99 7.50 -5.21
CA GLY A 78 2.94 6.89 -6.54
C GLY A 78 1.62 7.18 -7.27
N MET A 79 0.50 7.10 -6.58
CA MET A 79 -0.80 7.44 -7.17
C MET A 79 -0.90 8.91 -7.60
N ARG A 80 -0.29 9.83 -6.87
CA ARG A 80 -0.23 11.25 -7.26
C ARG A 80 0.53 11.46 -8.56
N ALA A 81 1.67 10.78 -8.72
CA ALA A 81 2.47 10.86 -9.94
C ALA A 81 1.69 10.42 -11.19
N TRP A 82 0.79 9.44 -11.03
CA TRP A 82 -0.03 8.89 -12.11
C TRP A 82 -1.46 9.45 -12.15
N LYS A 83 -1.75 10.51 -11.38
CA LYS A 83 -3.08 11.12 -11.26
C LYS A 83 -4.17 10.09 -10.90
N LEU A 84 -3.87 9.18 -9.98
CA LEU A 84 -4.81 8.17 -9.50
C LEU A 84 -5.36 8.54 -8.13
N ARG A 85 -6.61 8.16 -7.84
CA ARG A 85 -7.24 8.35 -6.54
C ARG A 85 -8.14 7.19 -6.18
N VAL A 86 -8.06 6.77 -4.92
CA VAL A 86 -8.99 5.80 -4.33
C VAL A 86 -10.17 6.56 -3.76
N VAL A 87 -11.36 6.18 -4.19
CA VAL A 87 -12.62 6.79 -3.74
C VAL A 87 -13.63 5.69 -3.42
N ASP A 88 -14.61 6.03 -2.60
CA ASP A 88 -15.80 5.20 -2.39
C ASP A 88 -16.86 5.44 -3.48
N ALA A 89 -18.02 4.81 -3.35
CA ALA A 89 -19.14 4.95 -4.28
C ALA A 89 -19.67 6.40 -4.37
N HIS A 90 -19.37 7.25 -3.40
CA HIS A 90 -19.81 8.65 -3.34
C HIS A 90 -18.70 9.64 -3.74
N GLY A 91 -17.54 9.14 -4.17
CA GLY A 91 -16.37 9.96 -4.54
C GLY A 91 -15.56 10.49 -3.34
N ALA A 92 -15.88 10.05 -2.11
CA ALA A 92 -15.17 10.44 -0.90
C ALA A 92 -13.94 9.54 -0.65
N THR A 93 -13.03 10.01 0.23
CA THR A 93 -11.91 9.20 0.72
C THR A 93 -12.40 8.08 1.63
N LEU A 94 -11.64 6.98 1.72
CA LEU A 94 -12.03 5.85 2.55
C LEU A 94 -11.89 6.16 4.05
N PRO A 95 -12.86 5.75 4.90
CA PRO A 95 -12.65 5.72 6.33
C PRO A 95 -11.58 4.67 6.70
N TRP A 96 -10.89 4.88 7.81
CA TRP A 96 -9.76 4.06 8.21
C TRP A 96 -10.03 2.54 8.28
N PRO A 97 -11.19 2.03 8.75
CA PRO A 97 -11.45 0.59 8.74
C PRO A 97 -11.46 0.00 7.33
N ARG A 98 -12.08 0.70 6.36
CA ARG A 98 -12.08 0.26 4.97
C ARG A 98 -10.71 0.33 4.32
N ALA A 99 -9.91 1.34 4.67
CA ALA A 99 -8.52 1.43 4.22
C ALA A 99 -7.67 0.27 4.75
N LEU A 100 -7.88 -0.13 6.01
CA LEU A 100 -7.22 -1.29 6.60
C LEU A 100 -7.64 -2.60 5.92
N PHE A 101 -8.94 -2.80 5.69
CA PHE A 101 -9.44 -3.95 4.93
C PHE A 101 -8.88 -4.00 3.51
N ARG A 102 -8.77 -2.83 2.86
CA ARG A 102 -8.13 -2.70 1.55
C ARG A 102 -6.68 -3.16 1.58
N PHE A 103 -5.92 -2.75 2.59
CA PHE A 103 -4.52 -3.14 2.77
C PHE A 103 -4.40 -4.65 3.00
N ALA A 104 -5.21 -5.23 3.90
CA ALA A 104 -5.22 -6.67 4.15
C ALA A 104 -5.56 -7.48 2.88
N ALA A 105 -6.59 -7.06 2.14
CA ALA A 105 -6.96 -7.71 0.87
C ALA A 105 -5.87 -7.55 -0.20
N ALA A 106 -5.11 -6.45 -0.21
CA ALA A 106 -3.97 -6.26 -1.12
C ALA A 106 -2.83 -7.23 -0.80
N ILE A 107 -2.57 -7.50 0.50
CA ILE A 107 -1.59 -8.51 0.92
C ILE A 107 -2.01 -9.90 0.44
N VAL A 108 -3.27 -10.29 0.65
CA VAL A 108 -3.81 -11.57 0.17
C VAL A 108 -3.69 -11.66 -1.36
N SER A 109 -4.00 -10.57 -2.07
CA SER A 109 -3.85 -10.45 -3.52
C SER A 109 -2.40 -10.68 -3.97
N LEU A 110 -1.44 -10.13 -3.24
CA LEU A 110 -0.01 -10.30 -3.51
C LEU A 110 0.44 -11.73 -3.22
N ALA A 111 0.02 -12.29 -2.10
CA ALA A 111 0.30 -13.69 -1.71
C ALA A 111 -0.26 -14.69 -2.74
N ALA A 112 -1.38 -14.37 -3.39
CA ALA A 112 -1.94 -15.13 -4.51
C ALA A 112 -1.24 -14.80 -5.86
N ILE A 113 0.06 -14.51 -5.85
CA ILE A 113 0.87 -14.21 -7.04
C ILE A 113 0.30 -13.03 -7.86
N GLY A 114 -0.31 -12.06 -7.18
CA GLY A 114 -0.89 -10.87 -7.83
C GLY A 114 -2.22 -11.09 -8.55
N LEU A 115 -2.82 -12.28 -8.47
CA LEU A 115 -4.08 -12.60 -9.16
C LEU A 115 -5.20 -11.61 -8.84
N GLY A 116 -5.25 -11.12 -7.61
CA GLY A 116 -6.24 -10.13 -7.23
C GLY A 116 -6.05 -8.76 -7.90
N PHE A 117 -4.83 -8.41 -8.32
CA PHE A 117 -4.58 -7.22 -9.14
C PHE A 117 -4.96 -7.46 -10.60
N VAL A 118 -4.64 -8.64 -11.13
CA VAL A 118 -4.97 -9.03 -12.51
C VAL A 118 -6.48 -9.17 -12.71
N TRP A 119 -7.23 -9.47 -11.64
CA TRP A 119 -8.69 -9.56 -11.66
C TRP A 119 -9.38 -8.35 -12.28
N CYS A 120 -8.79 -7.14 -12.17
CA CYS A 120 -9.34 -5.93 -12.79
C CYS A 120 -9.38 -5.98 -14.34
N LEU A 121 -8.74 -6.96 -14.98
CA LEU A 121 -8.85 -7.19 -16.43
C LEU A 121 -10.13 -7.92 -16.81
N VAL A 122 -10.67 -8.72 -15.88
CA VAL A 122 -11.87 -9.56 -16.07
C VAL A 122 -13.13 -8.87 -15.51
N ASP A 123 -12.97 -8.09 -14.44
CA ASP A 123 -14.08 -7.38 -13.79
C ASP A 123 -14.64 -6.27 -14.71
N ARG A 124 -15.96 -6.21 -14.87
CA ARG A 124 -16.65 -5.22 -15.70
C ARG A 124 -16.38 -3.79 -15.26
N ASP A 125 -16.20 -3.56 -13.96
CA ASP A 125 -15.93 -2.25 -13.35
C ASP A 125 -14.42 -2.00 -13.16
N ARG A 126 -13.55 -2.90 -13.68
CA ARG A 126 -12.09 -2.85 -13.55
C ARG A 126 -11.60 -2.73 -12.09
N ARG A 127 -12.26 -3.44 -11.17
CA ARG A 127 -11.91 -3.47 -9.76
C ARG A 127 -10.97 -4.65 -9.46
N ALA A 128 -9.95 -4.41 -8.65
CA ALA A 128 -9.12 -5.45 -8.08
C ALA A 128 -9.79 -6.04 -6.82
N TRP A 129 -9.35 -7.17 -6.30
CA TRP A 129 -9.94 -7.79 -5.10
C TRP A 129 -9.97 -6.84 -3.90
N HIS A 130 -8.90 -6.08 -3.68
CA HIS A 130 -8.83 -5.10 -2.60
C HIS A 130 -9.77 -3.91 -2.82
N ASP A 131 -10.09 -3.56 -4.08
CA ASP A 131 -11.10 -2.55 -4.39
C ASP A 131 -12.49 -3.05 -4.01
N ILE A 132 -12.80 -4.31 -4.34
CA ILE A 132 -14.09 -4.95 -4.05
C ILE A 132 -14.25 -5.11 -2.52
N ALA A 133 -13.23 -5.62 -1.83
CA ALA A 133 -13.26 -5.81 -0.38
C ALA A 133 -13.50 -4.51 0.40
N ALA A 134 -12.91 -3.40 -0.04
CA ALA A 134 -13.07 -2.09 0.59
C ALA A 134 -14.26 -1.28 0.07
N LYS A 135 -15.06 -1.83 -0.86
CA LYS A 135 -16.14 -1.10 -1.56
C LYS A 135 -15.64 0.23 -2.12
N SER A 136 -14.51 0.20 -2.79
CA SER A 136 -13.80 1.35 -3.35
C SER A 136 -13.51 1.16 -4.83
N VAL A 137 -13.17 2.25 -5.50
CA VAL A 137 -12.73 2.23 -6.90
C VAL A 137 -11.48 3.08 -7.02
N LEU A 138 -10.51 2.62 -7.83
CA LEU A 138 -9.37 3.42 -8.21
C LEU A 138 -9.70 4.16 -9.51
N VAL A 139 -9.74 5.46 -9.43
CA VAL A 139 -10.10 6.33 -10.56
C VAL A 139 -8.91 7.16 -11.03
N ARG A 140 -8.91 7.49 -12.31
CA ARG A 140 -7.97 8.44 -12.89
C ARG A 140 -8.55 9.84 -12.85
N LEU A 141 -7.79 10.79 -12.31
CA LEU A 141 -8.08 12.22 -12.34
C LEU A 141 -7.69 12.77 -13.72
N GLN A 142 -8.52 13.64 -14.24
CA GLN A 142 -8.23 14.34 -15.51
C GLN A 142 -7.31 15.53 -15.29
#